data_88d33f93cda1dd81889aafeb4b84cddd
#
_entry.id   88d33f93cda1dd81889aafeb4b84cddd
#
_cell.length_a   1.000
_cell.length_b   1.000
_cell.length_c   1.000
_cell.angle_alpha   90.00
_cell.angle_beta   90.00
_cell.angle_gamma   90.00
#
_symmetry.space_group_name_H-M   'P 1'
#
loop_
_entity.id
_entity.type
_entity.pdbx_description
1 polymer ?
#
loop_
_entity_poly.entity_id
_entity_poly.type
_entity_poly.pdbx_seq_one_letter_code
_entity_poly.pdbx_strand_id
1 'polypeptide(L)'
;MADVKHYHFETLQQHAGQVPDPVTGARAVPIYQTTSYVFKDAQQAEDRFALKDAGYIYSRLTNPTQDVLEKRLAALEGGTAALAVASGAAAVTYAILNIAGAGDEIVSASTLYGGTYELFTDTLPQLGITTHFVNPDHPEEIEAAITPKTKAVYIETLGNPAINIPDFDAIRDIAHSHGLPVIIDNTFATPYLFRPLEHGLDIVVHSTTKFIGGHGTTLGGAIVENGKFNWNQPERYPHFASPDASYHGINFATDVPGAGFVTRIRAKVLRDTGACISPISSWFFIQGLETLSLRVERHVYNATKVAEFLEKHPKVAKVNYPGLESSPYHKLQLKYLPKGAGSIFSIELKDGFDAARKFIDNLEIFSNLANVGDSKSLVVHPASTTHQQLSPEAQQAAGITPGTVRISVGIENIDDLLADLEQALSKI
;
A
#
# COMPACT_ATOMS: atom_id res chain seq x y z
N MET A 1 -14.94 23.11 7.70
CA MET A 1 -14.92 21.67 8.02
C MET A 1 -14.87 21.55 9.51
N ALA A 2 -15.68 20.67 10.13
CA ALA A 2 -15.48 20.34 11.53
C ALA A 2 -14.04 19.81 11.68
N ASP A 3 -13.35 20.23 12.73
CA ASP A 3 -11.96 19.83 12.98
C ASP A 3 -11.94 18.32 13.32
N VAL A 4 -11.78 17.49 12.30
CA VAL A 4 -11.78 16.03 12.40
C VAL A 4 -10.51 15.46 13.04
N LYS A 5 -9.51 16.29 13.36
CA LYS A 5 -8.22 15.87 13.92
C LYS A 5 -8.29 15.22 15.29
N HIS A 6 -9.39 15.38 16.01
CA HIS A 6 -9.58 14.85 17.37
C HIS A 6 -10.42 13.58 17.43
N TYR A 7 -10.93 13.07 16.30
CA TYR A 7 -11.73 11.86 16.29
C TYR A 7 -10.85 10.60 16.26
N HIS A 8 -11.34 9.53 16.91
CA HIS A 8 -10.75 8.21 16.82
C HIS A 8 -10.92 7.61 15.41
N PHE A 9 -10.13 6.59 15.10
CA PHE A 9 -10.05 5.96 13.79
C PHE A 9 -11.44 5.56 13.25
N GLU A 10 -12.26 4.93 14.09
CA GLU A 10 -13.59 4.42 13.74
C GLU A 10 -14.57 5.54 13.35
N THR A 11 -14.40 6.74 13.92
CA THR A 11 -15.17 7.92 13.54
C THR A 11 -14.59 8.56 12.26
N LEU A 12 -13.26 8.64 12.14
CA LEU A 12 -12.61 9.16 10.94
C LEU A 12 -12.96 8.34 9.70
N GLN A 13 -12.99 6.99 9.80
CA GLN A 13 -13.33 6.13 8.66
C GLN A 13 -14.77 6.35 8.15
N GLN A 14 -15.68 6.89 9.00
CA GLN A 14 -17.05 7.19 8.63
C GLN A 14 -17.22 8.63 8.10
N HIS A 15 -16.48 9.59 8.64
CA HIS A 15 -16.81 11.01 8.49
C HIS A 15 -15.74 11.85 7.82
N ALA A 16 -14.46 11.42 7.82
CA ALA A 16 -13.39 12.24 7.28
C ALA A 16 -13.58 12.51 5.79
N GLY A 17 -13.35 13.76 5.39
CA GLY A 17 -13.46 14.20 4.00
C GLY A 17 -14.89 14.34 3.44
N GLN A 18 -15.92 14.00 4.21
CA GLN A 18 -17.31 14.02 3.75
C GLN A 18 -18.15 15.05 4.51
N VAL A 19 -19.00 15.76 3.76
CA VAL A 19 -20.14 16.52 4.25
C VAL A 19 -21.39 16.09 3.49
N PRO A 20 -22.61 16.24 4.02
CA PRO A 20 -23.82 16.06 3.23
C PRO A 20 -23.78 16.92 1.97
N ASP A 21 -24.30 16.38 0.85
CA ASP A 21 -24.28 17.12 -0.42
C ASP A 21 -24.97 18.49 -0.26
N PRO A 22 -24.30 19.61 -0.58
CA PRO A 22 -24.82 20.93 -0.28
C PRO A 22 -26.03 21.32 -1.10
N VAL A 23 -26.31 20.64 -2.21
CA VAL A 23 -27.44 20.94 -3.10
C VAL A 23 -28.65 20.08 -2.75
N THR A 24 -28.45 18.78 -2.56
CA THR A 24 -29.55 17.82 -2.37
C THR A 24 -29.74 17.38 -0.92
N GLY A 25 -28.75 17.61 -0.05
CA GLY A 25 -28.72 17.08 1.31
C GLY A 25 -28.44 15.59 1.37
N ALA A 26 -28.01 14.94 0.28
CA ALA A 26 -27.72 13.51 0.25
C ALA A 26 -26.68 13.15 1.32
N ARG A 27 -27.01 12.15 2.15
CA ARG A 27 -26.13 11.70 3.25
C ARG A 27 -24.98 10.83 2.74
N ALA A 28 -25.26 9.92 1.80
CA ALA A 28 -24.23 9.13 1.13
C ALA A 28 -23.43 10.00 0.16
N VAL A 29 -22.17 9.65 -0.08
CA VAL A 29 -21.34 10.37 -1.08
C VAL A 29 -21.91 10.17 -2.46
N PRO A 30 -22.28 11.24 -3.20
CA PRO A 30 -22.75 11.11 -4.59
C PRO A 30 -21.63 10.62 -5.52
N ILE A 31 -22.01 9.87 -6.55
CA ILE A 31 -21.09 9.47 -7.62
C ILE A 31 -21.14 10.52 -8.73
N TYR A 32 -20.10 11.33 -8.86
CA TYR A 32 -19.97 12.33 -9.90
C TYR A 32 -19.35 11.72 -11.16
N GLN A 33 -20.16 10.99 -11.93
CA GLN A 33 -19.73 10.33 -13.17
C GLN A 33 -19.74 11.33 -14.33
N THR A 34 -18.73 12.19 -14.37
CA THR A 34 -18.54 13.22 -15.40
C THR A 34 -17.07 13.36 -15.76
N THR A 35 -16.77 13.83 -16.97
CA THR A 35 -15.41 14.10 -17.42
C THR A 35 -14.95 15.51 -17.06
N SER A 36 -15.83 16.51 -17.09
CA SER A 36 -15.49 17.94 -17.01
C SER A 36 -16.53 18.73 -16.22
N TYR A 37 -16.16 19.95 -15.84
CA TYR A 37 -16.95 20.84 -15.01
C TYR A 37 -17.01 22.23 -15.66
N VAL A 38 -18.18 22.88 -15.57
CA VAL A 38 -18.41 24.21 -16.13
C VAL A 38 -17.78 25.26 -15.22
N PHE A 39 -17.06 26.20 -15.80
CA PHE A 39 -16.56 27.40 -15.12
C PHE A 39 -17.63 28.48 -15.09
N LYS A 40 -17.61 29.30 -14.05
CA LYS A 40 -18.51 30.45 -13.91
C LYS A 40 -18.26 31.50 -15.02
N ASP A 41 -16.97 31.76 -15.32
CA ASP A 41 -16.51 32.71 -16.32
C ASP A 41 -15.08 32.36 -16.78
N ALA A 42 -14.55 33.09 -17.76
CA ALA A 42 -13.23 32.89 -18.33
C ALA A 42 -12.09 33.13 -17.30
N GLN A 43 -12.29 34.07 -16.38
CA GLN A 43 -11.30 34.36 -15.33
C GLN A 43 -11.16 33.19 -14.36
N GLN A 44 -12.26 32.60 -13.93
CA GLN A 44 -12.22 31.38 -13.08
C GLN A 44 -11.51 30.22 -13.81
N ALA A 45 -11.75 30.07 -15.10
CA ALA A 45 -11.05 29.05 -15.88
C ALA A 45 -9.52 29.26 -15.84
N GLU A 46 -9.07 30.50 -16.11
CA GLU A 46 -7.64 30.85 -16.05
C GLU A 46 -7.04 30.60 -14.66
N ASP A 47 -7.71 31.06 -13.60
CA ASP A 47 -7.24 30.92 -12.21
C ASP A 47 -7.14 29.45 -11.77
N ARG A 48 -8.06 28.59 -12.20
CA ARG A 48 -8.01 27.14 -11.91
C ARG A 48 -6.86 26.44 -12.62
N PHE A 49 -6.62 26.77 -13.90
CA PHE A 49 -5.47 26.23 -14.62
C PHE A 49 -4.14 26.73 -14.06
N ALA A 50 -4.12 27.93 -13.50
CA ALA A 50 -2.97 28.51 -12.83
C ALA A 50 -2.79 28.06 -11.36
N LEU A 51 -3.63 27.16 -10.85
CA LEU A 51 -3.67 26.70 -9.45
C LEU A 51 -3.94 27.83 -8.42
N LYS A 52 -4.53 28.94 -8.84
CA LYS A 52 -4.90 30.07 -7.99
C LYS A 52 -6.28 29.93 -7.36
N ASP A 53 -7.20 29.24 -8.05
CA ASP A 53 -8.54 28.88 -7.57
C ASP A 53 -8.65 27.36 -7.42
N ALA A 54 -9.05 26.91 -6.24
CA ALA A 54 -9.28 25.50 -5.97
C ALA A 54 -10.62 25.04 -6.58
N GLY A 55 -10.64 23.87 -7.21
CA GLY A 55 -11.89 23.30 -7.70
C GLY A 55 -11.69 22.25 -8.79
N TYR A 56 -12.81 21.86 -9.39
CA TYR A 56 -12.84 20.77 -10.37
C TYR A 56 -12.72 21.34 -11.79
N ILE A 57 -11.87 20.70 -12.59
CA ILE A 57 -11.65 21.03 -14.01
C ILE A 57 -12.00 19.82 -14.86
N TYR A 58 -11.35 18.71 -14.59
CA TYR A 58 -11.47 17.48 -15.36
C TYR A 58 -11.23 16.27 -14.45
N SER A 59 -12.05 15.24 -14.53
CA SER A 59 -12.07 14.11 -13.58
C SER A 59 -10.80 13.28 -13.56
N ARG A 60 -9.92 13.35 -14.57
CA ARG A 60 -8.59 12.77 -14.49
C ARG A 60 -7.74 13.40 -13.39
N LEU A 61 -7.92 14.69 -13.11
CA LEU A 61 -7.15 15.45 -12.12
C LEU A 61 -7.85 15.50 -10.77
N THR A 62 -9.14 15.87 -10.79
CA THR A 62 -9.95 16.07 -9.58
C THR A 62 -11.40 15.72 -9.85
N ASN A 63 -12.04 15.06 -8.87
CA ASN A 63 -13.46 14.70 -8.93
C ASN A 63 -14.04 14.71 -7.51
N PRO A 64 -15.26 15.19 -7.25
CA PRO A 64 -15.82 15.29 -5.90
C PRO A 64 -15.90 13.95 -5.16
N THR A 65 -16.16 12.84 -5.85
CA THR A 65 -16.17 11.50 -5.24
C THR A 65 -14.77 11.06 -4.85
N GLN A 66 -13.78 11.26 -5.74
CA GLN A 66 -12.37 10.98 -5.45
C GLN A 66 -11.84 11.82 -4.28
N ASP A 67 -12.21 13.09 -4.22
CA ASP A 67 -11.78 14.04 -3.18
C ASP A 67 -12.18 13.56 -1.77
N VAL A 68 -13.36 12.95 -1.63
CA VAL A 68 -13.78 12.32 -0.36
C VAL A 68 -12.87 11.14 -0.01
N LEU A 69 -12.58 10.26 -0.98
CA LEU A 69 -11.68 9.11 -0.77
C LEU A 69 -10.29 9.58 -0.36
N GLU A 70 -9.72 10.55 -1.07
CA GLU A 70 -8.38 11.08 -0.82
C GLU A 70 -8.28 11.72 0.57
N LYS A 71 -9.22 12.58 0.93
CA LYS A 71 -9.28 13.21 2.26
C LYS A 71 -9.45 12.21 3.40
N ARG A 72 -10.25 11.16 3.16
CA ARG A 72 -10.46 10.09 4.15
C ARG A 72 -9.20 9.27 4.36
N LEU A 73 -8.52 8.88 3.28
CA LEU A 73 -7.25 8.15 3.35
C LEU A 73 -6.16 8.99 4.04
N ALA A 74 -6.04 10.28 3.68
CA ALA A 74 -5.11 11.18 4.35
C ALA A 74 -5.38 11.24 5.86
N ALA A 75 -6.63 11.37 6.27
CA ALA A 75 -7.00 11.43 7.69
C ALA A 75 -6.71 10.10 8.42
N LEU A 76 -6.98 8.95 7.78
CA LEU A 76 -6.76 7.63 8.37
C LEU A 76 -5.28 7.29 8.52
N GLU A 77 -4.44 7.68 7.57
CA GLU A 77 -2.97 7.53 7.66
C GLU A 77 -2.28 8.60 8.54
N GLY A 78 -3.00 9.66 8.93
CA GLY A 78 -2.41 10.79 9.63
C GLY A 78 -1.57 11.70 8.73
N GLY A 79 -1.81 11.65 7.42
CA GLY A 79 -1.15 12.46 6.41
C GLY A 79 -1.83 13.81 6.19
N THR A 80 -1.19 14.64 5.38
CA THR A 80 -1.67 15.99 5.01
C THR A 80 -2.43 15.99 3.70
N ALA A 81 -2.04 15.11 2.75
CA ALA A 81 -2.65 15.00 1.44
C ALA A 81 -2.58 13.56 0.91
N ALA A 82 -3.55 13.20 0.06
CA ALA A 82 -3.55 11.93 -0.64
C ALA A 82 -3.95 12.10 -2.11
N LEU A 83 -3.58 11.11 -2.93
CA LEU A 83 -3.95 10.96 -4.33
C LEU A 83 -4.45 9.55 -4.59
N ALA A 84 -5.66 9.42 -5.11
CA ALA A 84 -6.20 8.16 -5.58
C ALA A 84 -5.86 7.93 -7.06
N VAL A 85 -5.43 6.71 -7.39
CA VAL A 85 -5.00 6.30 -8.72
C VAL A 85 -5.61 4.96 -9.12
N ALA A 86 -5.45 4.56 -10.40
CA ALA A 86 -6.13 3.41 -10.98
C ALA A 86 -5.75 2.04 -10.38
N SER A 87 -4.58 1.93 -9.74
CA SER A 87 -4.09 0.67 -9.15
C SER A 87 -2.96 0.91 -8.15
N GLY A 88 -2.67 -0.10 -7.30
CA GLY A 88 -1.48 -0.08 -6.45
C GLY A 88 -0.18 0.03 -7.24
N ALA A 89 -0.08 -0.67 -8.39
CA ALA A 89 1.07 -0.55 -9.28
C ALA A 89 1.27 0.88 -9.79
N ALA A 90 0.18 1.58 -10.15
CA ALA A 90 0.26 2.99 -10.52
C ALA A 90 0.70 3.88 -9.34
N ALA A 91 0.27 3.57 -8.10
CA ALA A 91 0.70 4.31 -6.91
C ALA A 91 2.21 4.18 -6.69
N VAL A 92 2.76 2.96 -6.75
CA VAL A 92 4.20 2.71 -6.62
C VAL A 92 4.97 3.40 -7.76
N THR A 93 4.56 3.17 -9.01
CA THR A 93 5.23 3.76 -10.19
C THR A 93 5.25 5.28 -10.10
N TYR A 94 4.13 5.91 -9.75
CA TYR A 94 4.04 7.36 -9.65
C TYR A 94 4.84 7.93 -8.49
N ALA A 95 4.88 7.24 -7.35
CA ALA A 95 5.70 7.65 -6.23
C ALA A 95 7.19 7.69 -6.60
N ILE A 96 7.69 6.69 -7.34
CA ILE A 96 9.08 6.65 -7.80
C ILE A 96 9.34 7.68 -8.93
N LEU A 97 8.54 7.68 -10.00
CA LEU A 97 8.74 8.60 -11.13
C LEU A 97 8.59 10.08 -10.75
N ASN A 98 7.97 10.37 -9.62
CA ASN A 98 7.87 11.72 -9.09
C ASN A 98 9.21 12.29 -8.60
N ILE A 99 10.14 11.43 -8.19
CA ILE A 99 11.41 11.83 -7.57
C ILE A 99 12.64 11.30 -8.27
N ALA A 100 12.53 10.28 -9.10
CA ALA A 100 13.64 9.64 -9.80
C ALA A 100 13.42 9.65 -11.32
N GLY A 101 14.50 9.81 -12.06
CA GLY A 101 14.58 9.77 -13.53
C GLY A 101 15.82 9.03 -14.01
N ALA A 102 16.12 9.14 -15.31
CA ALA A 102 17.28 8.46 -15.89
C ALA A 102 18.60 8.90 -15.22
N GLY A 103 19.35 7.92 -14.74
CA GLY A 103 20.61 8.10 -14.02
C GLY A 103 20.46 8.14 -12.49
N ASP A 104 19.23 8.17 -11.97
CA ASP A 104 18.96 8.12 -10.52
C ASP A 104 18.87 6.68 -10.02
N GLU A 105 18.90 6.54 -8.69
CA GLU A 105 18.90 5.25 -8.01
C GLU A 105 17.89 5.26 -6.85
N ILE A 106 17.38 4.06 -6.48
CA ILE A 106 16.61 3.82 -5.25
C ILE A 106 17.22 2.65 -4.49
N VAL A 107 17.12 2.68 -3.17
CA VAL A 107 17.40 1.52 -2.31
C VAL A 107 16.06 0.89 -1.92
N SER A 108 15.93 -0.41 -2.09
CA SER A 108 14.66 -1.12 -1.87
C SER A 108 14.86 -2.38 -1.06
N ALA A 109 13.90 -2.67 -0.17
CA ALA A 109 13.79 -4.01 0.41
C ALA A 109 13.68 -5.07 -0.69
N SER A 110 14.22 -6.27 -0.44
CA SER A 110 14.11 -7.42 -1.34
C SER A 110 12.79 -8.20 -1.15
N THR A 111 12.13 -8.06 0.00
CA THR A 111 10.88 -8.75 0.36
C THR A 111 9.67 -7.92 -0.04
N LEU A 112 9.38 -7.87 -1.34
CA LEU A 112 8.31 -7.06 -1.93
C LEU A 112 7.22 -7.91 -2.58
N TYR A 113 6.09 -7.29 -2.82
CA TYR A 113 5.11 -7.80 -3.77
C TYR A 113 5.77 -8.07 -5.13
N GLY A 114 5.52 -9.26 -5.70
CA GLY A 114 6.18 -9.68 -6.95
C GLY A 114 6.07 -8.67 -8.08
N GLY A 115 4.91 -8.01 -8.27
CA GLY A 115 4.76 -6.98 -9.29
C GLY A 115 5.57 -5.71 -9.02
N THR A 116 5.83 -5.35 -7.77
CA THR A 116 6.74 -4.25 -7.42
C THR A 116 8.18 -4.65 -7.64
N TYR A 117 8.55 -5.87 -7.28
CA TYR A 117 9.88 -6.41 -7.57
C TYR A 117 10.18 -6.39 -9.06
N GLU A 118 9.25 -6.89 -9.89
CA GLU A 118 9.36 -6.89 -11.36
C GLU A 118 9.46 -5.46 -11.93
N LEU A 119 8.64 -4.53 -11.43
CA LEU A 119 8.73 -3.11 -11.79
C LEU A 119 10.15 -2.57 -11.56
N PHE A 120 10.76 -2.93 -10.43
CA PHE A 120 12.06 -2.42 -10.00
C PHE A 120 13.24 -3.12 -10.69
N THR A 121 13.10 -4.38 -11.09
CA THR A 121 14.15 -5.16 -11.75
C THR A 121 14.14 -5.05 -13.27
N ASP A 122 12.99 -4.80 -13.88
CA ASP A 122 12.84 -4.79 -15.34
C ASP A 122 12.40 -3.44 -15.89
N THR A 123 11.27 -2.89 -15.41
CA THR A 123 10.68 -1.69 -16.02
C THR A 123 11.45 -0.41 -15.67
N LEU A 124 11.82 -0.18 -14.41
CA LEU A 124 12.58 1.01 -14.02
C LEU A 124 13.96 1.09 -14.67
N PRO A 125 14.73 0.01 -14.82
CA PRO A 125 15.98 0.05 -15.59
C PRO A 125 15.82 0.50 -17.05
N GLN A 126 14.72 0.15 -17.71
CA GLN A 126 14.41 0.63 -19.06
C GLN A 126 14.16 2.14 -19.11
N LEU A 127 13.77 2.73 -17.97
CA LEU A 127 13.65 4.18 -17.79
C LEU A 127 14.93 4.82 -17.25
N GLY A 128 16.01 4.04 -17.10
CA GLY A 128 17.31 4.49 -16.62
C GLY A 128 17.41 4.66 -15.10
N ILE A 129 16.48 4.11 -14.33
CA ILE A 129 16.48 4.14 -12.85
C ILE A 129 17.02 2.81 -12.34
N THR A 130 18.05 2.84 -11.49
CA THR A 130 18.64 1.64 -10.90
C THR A 130 18.07 1.37 -9.50
N THR A 131 17.78 0.10 -9.20
CA THR A 131 17.36 -0.32 -7.86
C THR A 131 18.44 -1.17 -7.20
N HIS A 132 18.83 -0.79 -5.97
CA HIS A 132 19.70 -1.58 -5.10
C HIS A 132 18.83 -2.32 -4.09
N PHE A 133 18.71 -3.64 -4.24
CA PHE A 133 17.96 -4.48 -3.31
C PHE A 133 18.81 -4.87 -2.11
N VAL A 134 18.21 -4.77 -0.93
CA VAL A 134 18.83 -5.10 0.36
C VAL A 134 17.91 -5.97 1.20
N ASN A 135 18.47 -6.68 2.16
CA ASN A 135 17.66 -7.36 3.17
C ASN A 135 17.17 -6.34 4.21
N PRO A 136 15.85 -6.07 4.30
CA PRO A 136 15.33 -5.05 5.23
C PRO A 136 15.45 -5.46 6.72
N ASP A 137 15.75 -6.72 7.02
CA ASP A 137 16.03 -7.19 8.37
C ASP A 137 17.43 -6.75 8.87
N HIS A 138 18.25 -6.19 7.97
CA HIS A 138 19.60 -5.68 8.17
C HIS A 138 19.67 -4.20 7.76
N PRO A 139 19.23 -3.23 8.60
CA PRO A 139 19.23 -1.81 8.25
C PRO A 139 20.59 -1.28 7.80
N GLU A 140 21.69 -1.87 8.26
CA GLU A 140 23.07 -1.55 7.84
C GLU A 140 23.32 -1.79 6.34
N GLU A 141 22.60 -2.70 5.70
CA GLU A 141 22.68 -2.91 4.25
C GLU A 141 22.07 -1.73 3.48
N ILE A 142 21.02 -1.09 4.05
CA ILE A 142 20.43 0.14 3.47
C ILE A 142 21.48 1.24 3.46
N GLU A 143 22.15 1.47 4.60
CA GLU A 143 23.23 2.46 4.73
C GLU A 143 24.33 2.23 3.69
N ALA A 144 24.77 0.97 3.55
CA ALA A 144 25.82 0.61 2.60
C ALA A 144 25.43 0.76 1.12
N ALA A 145 24.13 0.67 0.80
CA ALA A 145 23.62 0.77 -0.57
C ALA A 145 23.33 2.21 -1.01
N ILE A 146 23.30 3.17 -0.09
CA ILE A 146 23.01 4.59 -0.41
C ILE A 146 24.19 5.20 -1.17
N THR A 147 23.91 5.89 -2.27
CA THR A 147 24.85 6.65 -3.10
C THR A 147 24.40 8.11 -3.24
N PRO A 148 25.21 9.00 -3.78
CA PRO A 148 24.79 10.37 -4.11
C PRO A 148 23.63 10.44 -5.10
N LYS A 149 23.35 9.37 -5.86
CA LYS A 149 22.24 9.29 -6.83
C LYS A 149 20.96 8.74 -6.24
N THR A 150 21.01 8.20 -5.02
CA THR A 150 19.83 7.63 -4.35
C THR A 150 18.78 8.71 -4.09
N LYS A 151 17.52 8.43 -4.44
CA LYS A 151 16.37 9.33 -4.31
C LYS A 151 15.39 8.92 -3.22
N ALA A 152 15.33 7.64 -2.86
CA ALA A 152 14.44 7.15 -1.80
C ALA A 152 14.90 5.80 -1.28
N VAL A 153 14.42 5.46 -0.08
CA VAL A 153 14.35 4.09 0.43
C VAL A 153 12.90 3.60 0.29
N TYR A 154 12.72 2.39 -0.28
CA TYR A 154 11.39 1.78 -0.48
C TYR A 154 11.29 0.48 0.31
N ILE A 155 10.21 0.32 1.09
CA ILE A 155 9.95 -0.86 1.92
C ILE A 155 8.45 -1.23 1.90
N GLU A 156 8.12 -2.43 2.41
CA GLU A 156 6.74 -2.82 2.74
C GLU A 156 6.58 -2.99 4.25
N THR A 157 5.40 -2.70 4.78
CA THR A 157 5.12 -2.87 6.23
C THR A 157 5.21 -4.33 6.65
N LEU A 158 4.68 -5.21 5.83
CA LEU A 158 4.75 -6.67 5.96
C LEU A 158 5.24 -7.21 4.63
N GLY A 159 6.44 -7.78 4.61
CA GLY A 159 7.05 -8.28 3.39
C GLY A 159 6.25 -9.41 2.75
N ASN A 160 6.34 -9.55 1.44
CA ASN A 160 5.58 -10.53 0.68
C ASN A 160 6.51 -11.46 -0.12
N PRO A 161 6.47 -12.79 0.07
CA PRO A 161 5.58 -13.54 0.96
C PRO A 161 6.18 -13.87 2.34
N ALA A 162 7.35 -13.37 2.68
CA ALA A 162 8.08 -13.70 3.90
C ALA A 162 7.38 -13.24 5.18
N ILE A 163 6.52 -12.20 5.10
CA ILE A 163 5.79 -11.58 6.22
C ILE A 163 6.75 -11.11 7.33
N ASN A 164 7.96 -10.70 6.95
CA ASN A 164 8.90 -10.05 7.84
C ASN A 164 8.44 -8.62 8.17
N ILE A 165 8.88 -8.11 9.31
CA ILE A 165 8.64 -6.73 9.76
C ILE A 165 9.99 -6.05 9.92
N PRO A 166 10.31 -5.04 9.09
CA PRO A 166 11.52 -4.24 9.27
C PRO A 166 11.49 -3.39 10.53
N ASP A 167 12.66 -2.99 11.05
CA ASP A 167 12.74 -1.94 12.08
C ASP A 167 12.57 -0.57 11.42
N PHE A 168 11.33 -0.07 11.40
CA PHE A 168 10.97 1.18 10.72
C PHE A 168 11.71 2.40 11.27
N ASP A 169 11.95 2.45 12.58
CA ASP A 169 12.66 3.57 13.20
C ASP A 169 14.13 3.60 12.73
N ALA A 170 14.81 2.45 12.70
CA ALA A 170 16.19 2.35 12.23
C ALA A 170 16.30 2.74 10.75
N ILE A 171 15.40 2.24 9.90
CA ILE A 171 15.39 2.55 8.46
C ILE A 171 15.12 4.04 8.22
N ARG A 172 14.13 4.62 8.92
CA ARG A 172 13.84 6.05 8.86
C ARG A 172 15.07 6.88 9.23
N ASP A 173 15.71 6.56 10.34
CA ASP A 173 16.83 7.35 10.86
C ASP A 173 18.02 7.30 9.89
N ILE A 174 18.30 6.15 9.29
CA ILE A 174 19.31 6.01 8.23
C ILE A 174 18.93 6.86 7.02
N ALA A 175 17.74 6.70 6.46
CA ALA A 175 17.30 7.43 5.27
C ALA A 175 17.34 8.95 5.50
N HIS A 176 16.82 9.41 6.63
CA HIS A 176 16.78 10.84 6.97
C HIS A 176 18.17 11.43 7.21
N SER A 177 19.13 10.67 7.76
CA SER A 177 20.52 11.12 7.92
C SER A 177 21.17 11.45 6.57
N HIS A 178 20.72 10.82 5.49
CA HIS A 178 21.14 11.07 4.11
C HIS A 178 20.22 12.03 3.35
N GLY A 179 19.19 12.60 4.00
CA GLY A 179 18.22 13.50 3.36
C GLY A 179 17.31 12.78 2.35
N LEU A 180 17.04 11.48 2.56
CA LEU A 180 16.20 10.64 1.72
C LEU A 180 14.83 10.41 2.36
N PRO A 181 13.72 10.42 1.58
CA PRO A 181 12.43 9.98 2.09
C PRO A 181 12.35 8.46 2.14
N VAL A 182 11.53 7.96 3.08
CA VAL A 182 11.09 6.57 3.09
C VAL A 182 9.70 6.47 2.47
N ILE A 183 9.58 5.66 1.42
CA ILE A 183 8.31 5.28 0.79
C ILE A 183 7.96 3.89 1.30
N ILE A 184 6.77 3.72 1.86
CA ILE A 184 6.33 2.45 2.42
C ILE A 184 5.01 1.99 1.82
N ASP A 185 4.95 0.75 1.36
CA ASP A 185 3.70 0.10 0.99
C ASP A 185 3.02 -0.47 2.26
N ASN A 186 1.90 0.16 2.64
CA ASN A 186 1.13 -0.19 3.83
C ASN A 186 -0.13 -1.02 3.50
N THR A 187 -0.16 -1.66 2.33
CA THR A 187 -1.31 -2.42 1.85
C THR A 187 -1.74 -3.52 2.81
N PHE A 188 -0.79 -4.27 3.38
CA PHE A 188 -1.10 -5.44 4.22
C PHE A 188 -1.52 -5.06 5.63
N ALA A 189 -0.89 -4.05 6.23
CA ALA A 189 -1.24 -3.60 7.57
C ALA A 189 -2.48 -2.70 7.57
N THR A 190 -2.74 -1.96 6.52
CA THR A 190 -3.77 -0.91 6.46
C THR A 190 -3.52 0.22 7.47
N PRO A 191 -4.13 1.39 7.33
CA PRO A 191 -4.00 2.45 8.33
C PRO A 191 -4.61 2.09 9.70
N TYR A 192 -5.33 0.96 9.79
CA TYR A 192 -5.91 0.50 11.05
C TYR A 192 -4.89 -0.19 11.97
N LEU A 193 -4.02 -1.04 11.42
CA LEU A 193 -3.00 -1.74 12.21
C LEU A 193 -1.73 -0.92 12.37
N PHE A 194 -1.36 -0.15 11.36
CA PHE A 194 -0.13 0.65 11.36
C PHE A 194 -0.32 1.97 10.59
N ARG A 195 0.16 3.05 11.16
CA ARG A 195 0.14 4.39 10.55
C ARG A 195 1.59 4.89 10.39
N PRO A 196 2.25 4.57 9.28
CA PRO A 196 3.68 4.85 9.07
C PRO A 196 4.05 6.32 9.26
N LEU A 197 3.17 7.24 8.83
CA LEU A 197 3.42 8.68 8.92
C LEU A 197 3.51 9.19 10.37
N GLU A 198 2.88 8.52 11.33
CA GLU A 198 3.00 8.83 12.76
C GLU A 198 4.35 8.35 13.33
N HIS A 199 5.01 7.39 12.67
CA HIS A 199 6.36 6.95 12.97
C HIS A 199 7.44 7.73 12.22
N GLY A 200 7.05 8.78 11.51
CA GLY A 200 7.98 9.69 10.83
C GLY A 200 8.43 9.23 9.44
N LEU A 201 7.82 8.17 8.87
CA LEU A 201 8.00 7.84 7.48
C LEU A 201 7.28 8.88 6.61
N ASP A 202 7.62 8.98 5.32
CA ASP A 202 7.30 10.18 4.55
C ASP A 202 6.15 9.99 3.58
N ILE A 203 6.16 8.88 2.82
CA ILE A 203 5.19 8.57 1.79
C ILE A 203 4.64 7.17 2.01
N VAL A 204 3.33 7.04 2.06
CA VAL A 204 2.62 5.76 2.11
C VAL A 204 2.00 5.49 0.75
N VAL A 205 2.16 4.27 0.24
CA VAL A 205 1.42 3.77 -0.91
C VAL A 205 0.50 2.63 -0.51
N HIS A 206 -0.62 2.49 -1.21
CA HIS A 206 -1.59 1.41 -1.03
C HIS A 206 -2.06 0.85 -2.36
N SER A 207 -2.20 -0.46 -2.41
CA SER A 207 -3.21 -1.08 -3.28
C SER A 207 -4.56 -1.05 -2.57
N THR A 208 -5.41 -0.06 -2.89
CA THR A 208 -6.76 0.02 -2.30
C THR A 208 -7.65 -1.15 -2.72
N THR A 209 -7.24 -1.88 -3.77
CA THR A 209 -7.82 -3.15 -4.25
C THR A 209 -7.96 -4.20 -3.15
N LYS A 210 -7.04 -4.19 -2.15
CA LYS A 210 -6.92 -5.21 -1.11
C LYS A 210 -7.86 -4.90 0.07
N PHE A 211 -7.38 -4.86 1.28
CA PHE A 211 -8.17 -4.64 2.49
C PHE A 211 -9.03 -3.38 2.49
N ILE A 212 -8.59 -2.29 1.83
CA ILE A 212 -9.37 -1.04 1.78
C ILE A 212 -10.69 -1.30 1.05
N GLY A 213 -10.66 -1.90 -0.13
CA GLY A 213 -11.88 -2.36 -0.80
C GLY A 213 -12.52 -3.55 -0.11
N GLY A 214 -11.73 -4.58 0.18
CA GLY A 214 -12.07 -5.73 1.00
C GLY A 214 -13.03 -6.76 0.36
N HIS A 215 -13.42 -6.60 -0.91
CA HIS A 215 -14.44 -7.41 -1.56
C HIS A 215 -14.05 -7.93 -2.96
N GLY A 216 -12.83 -7.63 -3.42
CA GLY A 216 -12.37 -8.06 -4.74
C GLY A 216 -13.15 -7.47 -5.92
N THR A 217 -13.84 -6.34 -5.73
CA THR A 217 -14.79 -5.79 -6.71
C THR A 217 -14.19 -4.79 -7.67
N THR A 218 -13.12 -4.09 -7.29
CA THR A 218 -12.53 -3.03 -8.12
C THR A 218 -11.04 -2.85 -7.84
N LEU A 219 -10.32 -2.32 -8.82
CA LEU A 219 -8.91 -1.97 -8.73
C LEU A 219 -8.73 -0.50 -8.33
N GLY A 220 -7.70 -0.22 -7.54
CA GLY A 220 -7.29 1.13 -7.21
C GLY A 220 -6.00 1.17 -6.41
N GLY A 221 -5.45 2.36 -6.29
CA GLY A 221 -4.28 2.66 -5.48
C GLY A 221 -4.39 4.02 -4.83
N ALA A 222 -3.54 4.27 -3.86
CA ALA A 222 -3.44 5.57 -3.23
C ALA A 222 -2.00 5.89 -2.82
N ILE A 223 -1.69 7.18 -2.78
CA ILE A 223 -0.43 7.74 -2.29
C ILE A 223 -0.80 8.76 -1.22
N VAL A 224 -0.17 8.69 -0.05
CA VAL A 224 -0.40 9.65 1.06
C VAL A 224 0.94 10.20 1.50
N GLU A 225 1.02 11.52 1.71
CA GLU A 225 2.24 12.16 2.22
C GLU A 225 2.06 12.73 3.64
N ASN A 226 3.16 12.76 4.41
CA ASN A 226 3.18 13.33 5.75
C ASN A 226 3.26 14.87 5.74
N GLY A 227 3.64 15.48 4.62
CA GLY A 227 3.82 16.93 4.45
C GLY A 227 4.99 17.53 5.25
N LYS A 228 5.88 16.70 5.81
CA LYS A 228 6.99 17.14 6.68
C LYS A 228 8.37 16.98 6.03
N PHE A 229 8.48 16.09 5.04
CA PHE A 229 9.76 15.88 4.36
C PHE A 229 10.21 17.17 3.65
N ASN A 230 11.49 17.49 3.80
CA ASN A 230 12.07 18.69 3.14
C ASN A 230 12.39 18.39 1.68
N TRP A 231 11.48 18.77 0.78
CA TRP A 231 11.68 18.68 -0.66
C TRP A 231 12.55 19.81 -1.23
N ASN A 232 12.87 20.84 -0.45
CA ASN A 232 13.70 21.97 -0.89
C ASN A 232 15.19 21.63 -0.84
N GLN A 233 15.61 20.64 -1.64
CA GLN A 233 16.97 20.15 -1.82
C GLN A 233 17.31 20.19 -3.33
N PRO A 234 17.78 21.33 -3.88
CA PRO A 234 17.95 21.51 -5.33
C PRO A 234 18.89 20.50 -5.98
N GLU A 235 19.94 20.08 -5.28
CA GLU A 235 20.90 19.09 -5.77
C GLU A 235 20.28 17.69 -5.90
N ARG A 236 19.32 17.36 -5.04
CA ARG A 236 18.70 16.03 -4.99
C ARG A 236 17.33 15.99 -5.67
N TYR A 237 16.49 16.99 -5.42
CA TYR A 237 15.11 17.05 -5.93
C TYR A 237 14.87 18.36 -6.70
N PRO A 238 15.59 18.60 -7.83
CA PRO A 238 15.49 19.84 -8.58
C PRO A 238 14.06 20.10 -9.07
N HIS A 239 13.28 19.07 -9.37
CA HIS A 239 11.89 19.19 -9.82
C HIS A 239 10.91 19.68 -8.75
N PHE A 240 11.31 19.66 -7.48
CA PHE A 240 10.53 20.22 -6.39
C PHE A 240 11.04 21.59 -5.98
N ALA A 241 12.36 21.74 -5.91
CA ALA A 241 13.04 22.90 -5.36
C ALA A 241 13.28 24.04 -6.36
N SER A 242 12.92 23.83 -7.65
CA SER A 242 13.05 24.85 -8.70
C SER A 242 11.68 25.20 -9.27
N PRO A 243 11.50 26.46 -9.75
CA PRO A 243 10.26 26.87 -10.44
C PRO A 243 9.98 26.00 -11.67
N ASP A 244 8.80 25.40 -11.74
CA ASP A 244 8.36 24.58 -12.89
C ASP A 244 7.82 25.48 -14.00
N ALA A 245 8.57 25.59 -15.10
CA ALA A 245 8.21 26.44 -16.23
C ALA A 245 6.90 26.01 -16.92
N SER A 246 6.52 24.71 -16.86
CA SER A 246 5.29 24.20 -17.45
C SER A 246 4.05 24.46 -16.56
N TYR A 247 4.27 24.91 -15.32
CA TYR A 247 3.22 25.23 -14.35
C TYR A 247 3.38 26.65 -13.79
N HIS A 248 3.58 27.62 -14.69
CA HIS A 248 3.66 29.04 -14.35
C HIS A 248 4.72 29.41 -13.29
N GLY A 249 5.77 28.60 -13.17
CA GLY A 249 6.87 28.84 -12.24
C GLY A 249 6.61 28.40 -10.79
N ILE A 250 5.60 27.55 -10.55
CA ILE A 250 5.36 26.99 -9.21
C ILE A 250 6.58 26.22 -8.72
N ASN A 251 6.93 26.41 -7.45
CA ASN A 251 7.90 25.60 -6.73
C ASN A 251 7.15 24.66 -5.77
N PHE A 252 7.11 23.37 -6.08
CA PHE A 252 6.31 22.40 -5.32
C PHE A 252 6.80 22.21 -3.87
N ALA A 253 8.06 22.53 -3.58
CA ALA A 253 8.61 22.42 -2.23
C ALA A 253 8.16 23.59 -1.32
N THR A 254 7.95 24.79 -1.89
CA THR A 254 7.69 26.01 -1.10
C THR A 254 6.29 26.56 -1.28
N ASP A 255 5.71 26.47 -2.49
CA ASP A 255 4.44 27.10 -2.81
C ASP A 255 3.24 26.20 -2.51
N VAL A 256 3.48 24.89 -2.23
CA VAL A 256 2.46 23.89 -1.89
C VAL A 256 2.80 23.25 -0.53
N PRO A 257 2.73 24.00 0.56
CA PRO A 257 3.14 23.50 1.88
C PRO A 257 2.31 22.31 2.32
N GLY A 258 2.99 21.22 2.70
CA GLY A 258 2.38 20.01 3.22
C GLY A 258 1.69 19.10 2.19
N ALA A 259 1.72 19.46 0.89
CA ALA A 259 1.09 18.68 -0.18
C ALA A 259 1.90 18.69 -1.50
N GLY A 260 3.17 19.04 -1.44
CA GLY A 260 4.02 19.22 -2.63
C GLY A 260 4.22 17.93 -3.41
N PHE A 261 4.40 16.81 -2.74
CA PHE A 261 4.63 15.52 -3.37
C PHE A 261 3.39 15.04 -4.15
N VAL A 262 2.24 15.02 -3.50
CA VAL A 262 0.96 14.59 -4.10
C VAL A 262 0.51 15.55 -5.19
N THR A 263 0.66 16.86 -4.97
CA THR A 263 0.27 17.88 -5.97
C THR A 263 1.11 17.75 -7.23
N ARG A 264 2.43 17.52 -7.10
CA ARG A 264 3.28 17.33 -8.27
C ARG A 264 2.91 16.08 -9.05
N ILE A 265 2.62 14.95 -8.38
CA ILE A 265 2.12 13.74 -9.08
C ILE A 265 0.86 14.08 -9.85
N ARG A 266 -0.13 14.73 -9.21
CA ARG A 266 -1.41 15.09 -9.84
C ARG A 266 -1.21 15.99 -11.05
N ALA A 267 -0.39 17.03 -10.91
CA ALA A 267 -0.18 18.06 -11.92
C ALA A 267 0.67 17.59 -13.11
N LYS A 268 1.58 16.64 -12.90
CA LYS A 268 2.56 16.19 -13.90
C LYS A 268 2.34 14.72 -14.25
N VAL A 269 2.68 13.81 -13.35
CA VAL A 269 2.73 12.37 -13.66
C VAL A 269 1.36 11.82 -14.01
N LEU A 270 0.37 12.02 -13.16
CA LEU A 270 -1.01 11.55 -13.40
C LEU A 270 -1.65 12.24 -14.60
N ARG A 271 -1.49 13.57 -14.71
CA ARG A 271 -2.05 14.35 -15.81
C ARG A 271 -1.59 13.81 -17.16
N ASP A 272 -0.30 13.51 -17.29
CA ASP A 272 0.34 13.19 -18.57
C ASP A 272 0.28 11.70 -18.91
N THR A 273 0.27 10.80 -17.91
CA THR A 273 0.26 9.34 -18.11
C THR A 273 -1.11 8.68 -17.91
N GLY A 274 -2.02 9.34 -17.19
CA GLY A 274 -3.47 9.06 -17.25
C GLY A 274 -4.01 7.93 -16.38
N ALA A 275 -3.25 7.34 -15.43
CA ALA A 275 -3.75 6.25 -14.56
C ALA A 275 -4.69 6.78 -13.44
N CYS A 276 -5.72 7.52 -13.83
CA CYS A 276 -6.74 8.05 -12.91
C CYS A 276 -7.73 6.97 -12.48
N ILE A 277 -8.20 7.08 -11.25
CA ILE A 277 -9.27 6.22 -10.72
C ILE A 277 -10.64 6.67 -11.23
N SER A 278 -11.58 5.76 -11.40
CA SER A 278 -12.96 6.12 -11.73
C SER A 278 -13.74 6.57 -10.48
N PRO A 279 -14.75 7.46 -10.62
CA PRO A 279 -15.62 7.84 -9.50
C PRO A 279 -16.37 6.66 -8.89
N ILE A 280 -16.77 5.68 -9.70
CA ILE A 280 -17.43 4.45 -9.23
C ILE A 280 -16.47 3.62 -8.37
N SER A 281 -15.23 3.42 -8.81
CA SER A 281 -14.22 2.70 -8.02
C SER A 281 -13.94 3.43 -6.70
N SER A 282 -13.82 4.77 -6.74
CA SER A 282 -13.64 5.59 -5.53
C SER A 282 -14.78 5.40 -4.53
N TRP A 283 -16.01 5.32 -5.03
CA TRP A 283 -17.20 5.10 -4.20
C TRP A 283 -17.18 3.72 -3.52
N PHE A 284 -16.79 2.66 -4.23
CA PHE A 284 -16.61 1.34 -3.62
C PHE A 284 -15.54 1.35 -2.50
N PHE A 285 -14.45 2.09 -2.69
CA PHE A 285 -13.41 2.21 -1.65
C PHE A 285 -13.88 3.05 -0.46
N ILE A 286 -14.69 4.08 -0.67
CA ILE A 286 -15.31 4.84 0.43
C ILE A 286 -16.15 3.90 1.30
N GLN A 287 -16.99 3.05 0.69
CA GLN A 287 -17.79 2.06 1.42
C GLN A 287 -16.90 1.01 2.13
N GLY A 288 -15.84 0.54 1.46
CA GLY A 288 -14.89 -0.38 2.08
C GLY A 288 -14.21 0.23 3.31
N LEU A 289 -13.83 1.50 3.25
CA LEU A 289 -13.24 2.21 4.39
C LEU A 289 -14.19 2.31 5.59
N GLU A 290 -15.48 2.50 5.37
CA GLU A 290 -16.48 2.65 6.44
C GLU A 290 -16.56 1.45 7.38
N THR A 291 -16.12 0.27 6.93
CA THR A 291 -16.09 -0.97 7.72
C THR A 291 -14.68 -1.54 7.92
N LEU A 292 -13.64 -0.77 7.62
CA LEU A 292 -12.26 -1.27 7.61
C LEU A 292 -11.84 -1.84 8.95
N SER A 293 -12.03 -1.10 10.04
CA SER A 293 -11.63 -1.54 11.39
C SER A 293 -12.31 -2.86 11.77
N LEU A 294 -13.63 -2.96 11.57
CA LEU A 294 -14.41 -4.16 11.89
C LEU A 294 -13.93 -5.39 11.10
N ARG A 295 -13.64 -5.21 9.80
CA ARG A 295 -13.13 -6.29 8.97
C ARG A 295 -11.72 -6.70 9.39
N VAL A 296 -10.83 -5.74 9.60
CA VAL A 296 -9.42 -6.02 9.95
C VAL A 296 -9.33 -6.68 11.32
N GLU A 297 -10.13 -6.28 12.30
CA GLU A 297 -10.20 -6.97 13.60
C GLU A 297 -10.61 -8.43 13.44
N ARG A 298 -11.64 -8.73 12.64
CA ARG A 298 -12.08 -10.10 12.38
C ARG A 298 -11.03 -10.88 11.59
N HIS A 299 -10.42 -10.27 10.59
CA HIS A 299 -9.31 -10.85 9.84
C HIS A 299 -8.15 -11.27 10.76
N VAL A 300 -7.71 -10.37 11.64
CA VAL A 300 -6.62 -10.65 12.61
C VAL A 300 -7.01 -11.78 13.58
N TYR A 301 -8.23 -11.72 14.13
CA TYR A 301 -8.73 -12.77 15.02
C TYR A 301 -8.69 -14.15 14.35
N ASN A 302 -9.26 -14.26 13.15
CA ASN A 302 -9.29 -15.51 12.40
C ASN A 302 -7.86 -15.97 12.03
N ALA A 303 -7.00 -15.06 11.53
CA ALA A 303 -5.63 -15.39 11.15
C ALA A 303 -4.80 -15.90 12.32
N THR A 304 -4.95 -15.29 13.49
CA THR A 304 -4.27 -15.75 14.70
C THR A 304 -4.71 -17.18 15.06
N LYS A 305 -6.02 -17.47 15.06
CA LYS A 305 -6.53 -18.81 15.35
C LYS A 305 -6.10 -19.86 14.33
N VAL A 306 -6.11 -19.50 13.05
CA VAL A 306 -5.61 -20.37 11.97
C VAL A 306 -4.10 -20.63 12.12
N ALA A 307 -3.31 -19.59 12.40
CA ALA A 307 -1.87 -19.74 12.59
C ALA A 307 -1.51 -20.61 13.81
N GLU A 308 -2.20 -20.41 14.96
CA GLU A 308 -2.05 -21.23 16.17
C GLU A 308 -2.41 -22.70 15.93
N PHE A 309 -3.42 -22.97 15.11
CA PHE A 309 -3.81 -24.32 14.71
C PHE A 309 -2.76 -24.96 13.82
N LEU A 310 -2.35 -24.26 12.76
CA LEU A 310 -1.38 -24.77 11.79
C LEU A 310 0.01 -24.97 12.39
N GLU A 311 0.44 -24.14 13.33
CA GLU A 311 1.74 -24.27 14.02
C GLU A 311 1.86 -25.62 14.77
N LYS A 312 0.74 -26.13 15.27
CA LYS A 312 0.69 -27.41 16.01
C LYS A 312 0.42 -28.63 15.13
N HIS A 313 0.07 -28.39 13.86
CA HIS A 313 -0.36 -29.47 12.97
C HIS A 313 0.84 -30.30 12.47
N PRO A 314 0.78 -31.67 12.55
CA PRO A 314 1.92 -32.54 12.23
C PRO A 314 2.40 -32.47 10.79
N LYS A 315 1.58 -32.05 9.82
CA LYS A 315 1.90 -31.90 8.40
C LYS A 315 2.58 -30.57 8.07
N VAL A 316 2.51 -29.58 8.97
CA VAL A 316 3.10 -28.25 8.80
C VAL A 316 4.52 -28.23 9.40
N ALA A 317 5.49 -27.76 8.60
CA ALA A 317 6.88 -27.62 9.05
C ALA A 317 7.12 -26.26 9.70
N LYS A 318 6.47 -25.21 9.17
CA LYS A 318 6.67 -23.82 9.64
C LYS A 318 5.44 -22.97 9.34
N VAL A 319 5.17 -22.01 10.23
CA VAL A 319 4.20 -20.93 10.02
C VAL A 319 4.95 -19.59 10.11
N ASN A 320 4.91 -18.79 9.05
CA ASN A 320 5.52 -17.47 9.03
C ASN A 320 4.46 -16.41 9.33
N TYR A 321 4.11 -16.24 10.59
CA TYR A 321 3.13 -15.26 11.07
C TYR A 321 3.68 -14.47 12.26
N PRO A 322 3.89 -13.14 12.15
CA PRO A 322 4.51 -12.35 13.23
C PRO A 322 3.71 -12.32 14.55
N GLY A 323 2.42 -12.65 14.50
CA GLY A 323 1.57 -12.74 15.68
C GLY A 323 1.84 -13.94 16.60
N LEU A 324 2.59 -14.96 16.13
CA LEU A 324 3.01 -16.09 16.95
C LEU A 324 4.21 -15.73 17.82
N GLU A 325 4.23 -16.19 19.07
CA GLU A 325 5.38 -15.98 19.98
C GLU A 325 6.67 -16.63 19.47
N SER A 326 6.56 -17.69 18.67
CA SER A 326 7.68 -18.38 18.02
C SER A 326 8.30 -17.59 16.85
N SER A 327 7.60 -16.56 16.35
CA SER A 327 8.07 -15.77 15.23
C SER A 327 9.26 -14.89 15.62
N PRO A 328 10.33 -14.82 14.81
CA PRO A 328 11.44 -13.91 15.04
C PRO A 328 11.00 -12.42 15.01
N TYR A 329 9.89 -12.12 14.35
CA TYR A 329 9.34 -10.76 14.22
C TYR A 329 8.34 -10.39 15.30
N HIS A 330 8.02 -11.28 16.25
CA HIS A 330 6.99 -11.04 17.26
C HIS A 330 7.24 -9.76 18.09
N LYS A 331 8.49 -9.48 18.45
CA LYS A 331 8.85 -8.27 19.19
C LYS A 331 8.60 -7.00 18.37
N LEU A 332 8.93 -7.00 17.08
CA LEU A 332 8.68 -5.87 16.18
C LEU A 332 7.19 -5.71 15.89
N GLN A 333 6.45 -6.84 15.81
CA GLN A 333 4.99 -6.81 15.70
C GLN A 333 4.37 -6.13 16.91
N LEU A 334 4.76 -6.48 18.13
CA LEU A 334 4.24 -5.83 19.34
C LEU A 334 4.61 -4.34 19.41
N LYS A 335 5.80 -3.96 18.90
CA LYS A 335 6.25 -2.57 18.86
C LYS A 335 5.43 -1.72 17.89
N TYR A 336 5.22 -2.20 16.66
CA TYR A 336 4.67 -1.40 15.57
C TYR A 336 3.20 -1.68 15.24
N LEU A 337 2.76 -2.91 15.40
CA LEU A 337 1.42 -3.38 15.07
C LEU A 337 0.70 -3.99 16.30
N PRO A 338 0.53 -3.22 17.41
CA PRO A 338 -0.02 -3.79 18.66
C PRO A 338 -1.45 -4.31 18.55
N LYS A 339 -2.19 -3.90 17.51
CA LYS A 339 -3.55 -4.38 17.22
C LYS A 339 -3.59 -5.73 16.48
N GLY A 340 -2.42 -6.26 16.04
CA GLY A 340 -2.30 -7.55 15.38
C GLY A 340 -1.41 -7.55 14.15
N ALA A 341 -1.05 -8.75 13.69
CA ALA A 341 -0.06 -8.99 12.63
C ALA A 341 -0.66 -9.09 11.20
N GLY A 342 -1.86 -8.57 10.98
CA GLY A 342 -2.57 -8.74 9.70
C GLY A 342 -3.22 -10.12 9.58
N SER A 343 -3.60 -10.48 8.35
CA SER A 343 -4.26 -11.77 8.08
C SER A 343 -3.67 -12.52 6.90
N ILE A 344 -2.50 -12.11 6.46
CA ILE A 344 -1.75 -12.79 5.41
C ILE A 344 -0.51 -13.39 6.02
N PHE A 345 -0.30 -14.68 5.75
CA PHE A 345 0.91 -15.37 6.18
C PHE A 345 1.22 -16.54 5.27
N SER A 346 2.37 -17.15 5.43
CA SER A 346 2.75 -18.35 4.71
C SER A 346 3.00 -19.52 5.66
N ILE A 347 2.71 -20.72 5.15
CA ILE A 347 3.08 -21.99 5.79
C ILE A 347 4.00 -22.77 4.89
N GLU A 348 4.77 -23.65 5.48
CA GLU A 348 5.58 -24.64 4.78
C GLU A 348 5.07 -26.05 5.13
N LEU A 349 4.66 -26.82 4.10
CA LEU A 349 4.24 -28.21 4.27
C LEU A 349 5.46 -29.14 4.18
N LYS A 350 5.49 -30.17 5.04
CA LYS A 350 6.64 -31.09 5.19
C LYS A 350 6.95 -31.86 3.93
N ASP A 351 5.93 -32.28 3.19
CA ASP A 351 6.08 -33.14 2.02
C ASP A 351 6.22 -32.35 0.69
N GLY A 352 6.54 -31.04 0.79
CA GLY A 352 6.97 -30.19 -0.33
C GLY A 352 5.89 -29.90 -1.36
N PHE A 353 6.29 -29.82 -2.63
CA PHE A 353 5.47 -29.31 -3.74
C PHE A 353 4.15 -30.06 -3.96
N ASP A 354 4.20 -31.40 -3.99
CA ASP A 354 3.00 -32.21 -4.26
C ASP A 354 2.00 -32.13 -3.11
N ALA A 355 2.48 -32.07 -1.87
CA ALA A 355 1.64 -31.86 -0.70
C ALA A 355 0.96 -30.48 -0.72
N ALA A 356 1.70 -29.42 -1.09
CA ALA A 356 1.16 -28.06 -1.20
C ALA A 356 0.03 -27.99 -2.24
N ARG A 357 0.21 -28.60 -3.39
CA ARG A 357 -0.83 -28.66 -4.44
C ARG A 357 -2.05 -29.46 -3.99
N LYS A 358 -1.84 -30.67 -3.46
CA LYS A 358 -2.94 -31.50 -2.96
C LYS A 358 -3.72 -30.81 -1.85
N PHE A 359 -3.02 -30.14 -0.93
CA PHE A 359 -3.66 -29.35 0.12
C PHE A 359 -4.59 -28.28 -0.48
N ILE A 360 -4.08 -27.46 -1.40
CA ILE A 360 -4.86 -26.39 -2.04
C ILE A 360 -6.06 -26.97 -2.82
N ASP A 361 -5.85 -28.05 -3.58
CA ASP A 361 -6.91 -28.66 -4.39
C ASP A 361 -8.03 -29.32 -3.56
N ASN A 362 -7.80 -29.57 -2.27
CA ASN A 362 -8.77 -30.14 -1.35
C ASN A 362 -9.49 -29.12 -0.46
N LEU A 363 -9.10 -27.83 -0.50
CA LEU A 363 -9.81 -26.78 0.22
C LEU A 363 -11.18 -26.50 -0.42
N GLU A 364 -12.20 -26.31 0.41
CA GLU A 364 -13.59 -26.09 -0.03
C GLU A 364 -14.04 -24.63 0.19
N ILE A 365 -13.49 -23.95 1.22
CA ILE A 365 -13.80 -22.56 1.57
C ILE A 365 -12.74 -21.62 1.02
N PHE A 366 -11.46 -21.96 1.19
CA PHE A 366 -10.36 -21.12 0.72
C PHE A 366 -10.25 -21.17 -0.81
N SER A 367 -10.46 -20.03 -1.47
CA SER A 367 -10.40 -19.94 -2.93
C SER A 367 -8.95 -19.82 -3.41
N ASN A 368 -8.56 -20.66 -4.37
CA ASN A 368 -7.24 -20.61 -5.00
C ASN A 368 -7.20 -19.53 -6.08
N LEU A 369 -6.62 -18.37 -5.75
CA LEU A 369 -6.48 -17.24 -6.68
C LEU A 369 -5.41 -16.24 -6.23
N ALA A 370 -4.96 -15.42 -7.18
CA ALA A 370 -3.90 -14.42 -6.96
C ALA A 370 -4.46 -13.09 -6.41
N ASN A 371 -5.02 -13.10 -5.21
CA ASN A 371 -5.42 -11.90 -4.48
C ASN A 371 -5.11 -12.05 -2.98
N VAL A 372 -5.36 -11.01 -2.19
CA VAL A 372 -5.26 -10.99 -0.72
C VAL A 372 -6.20 -9.91 -0.15
N GLY A 373 -6.52 -10.01 1.13
CA GLY A 373 -7.30 -8.97 1.82
C GLY A 373 -8.78 -8.90 1.41
N ASP A 374 -9.29 -9.96 0.79
CA ASP A 374 -10.72 -10.14 0.55
C ASP A 374 -11.43 -10.59 1.83
N SER A 375 -12.70 -10.28 1.96
CA SER A 375 -13.57 -10.80 3.04
C SER A 375 -13.67 -12.33 3.03
N LYS A 376 -13.40 -12.96 1.89
CA LYS A 376 -13.32 -14.43 1.73
C LYS A 376 -11.87 -14.89 1.89
N SER A 377 -11.71 -16.08 2.48
CA SER A 377 -10.40 -16.71 2.62
C SER A 377 -9.84 -17.17 1.29
N LEU A 378 -8.56 -16.86 1.07
CA LEU A 378 -7.85 -17.13 -0.18
C LEU A 378 -6.56 -17.90 0.08
N VAL A 379 -6.13 -18.64 -0.93
CA VAL A 379 -4.89 -19.43 -0.90
C VAL A 379 -4.18 -19.35 -2.25
N VAL A 380 -2.87 -19.47 -2.24
CA VAL A 380 -2.07 -19.59 -3.47
C VAL A 380 -0.76 -20.32 -3.19
N HIS A 381 -0.22 -21.03 -4.19
CA HIS A 381 1.11 -21.60 -4.15
C HIS A 381 2.12 -20.65 -4.81
N PRO A 382 2.90 -19.86 -4.06
CA PRO A 382 3.74 -18.80 -4.64
C PRO A 382 4.75 -19.28 -5.67
N ALA A 383 5.43 -20.40 -5.40
CA ALA A 383 6.49 -20.93 -6.27
C ALA A 383 6.02 -21.25 -7.69
N SER A 384 4.77 -21.71 -7.87
CA SER A 384 4.23 -22.06 -9.19
C SER A 384 3.30 -20.99 -9.78
N THR A 385 3.12 -19.84 -9.12
CA THR A 385 2.20 -18.79 -9.56
C THR A 385 2.82 -17.39 -9.47
N THR A 386 2.64 -16.70 -8.35
CA THR A 386 3.02 -15.28 -8.18
C THR A 386 4.53 -15.00 -8.24
N HIS A 387 5.36 -16.03 -8.11
CA HIS A 387 6.82 -15.94 -8.15
C HIS A 387 7.44 -16.96 -9.11
N GLN A 388 6.65 -17.46 -10.06
CA GLN A 388 7.10 -18.48 -11.02
C GLN A 388 8.24 -17.99 -11.94
N GLN A 389 8.32 -16.68 -12.19
CA GLN A 389 9.38 -16.08 -13.02
C GLN A 389 10.73 -16.01 -12.30
N LEU A 390 10.76 -16.11 -10.97
CA LEU A 390 12.00 -16.08 -10.21
C LEU A 390 12.79 -17.40 -10.37
N SER A 391 14.13 -17.29 -10.41
CA SER A 391 14.98 -18.49 -10.32
C SER A 391 14.77 -19.18 -8.96
N PRO A 392 15.12 -20.48 -8.84
CA PRO A 392 15.03 -21.21 -7.58
C PRO A 392 15.81 -20.52 -6.43
N GLU A 393 16.97 -19.94 -6.75
CA GLU A 393 17.79 -19.19 -5.80
C GLU A 393 17.11 -17.89 -5.35
N ALA A 394 16.47 -17.18 -6.30
CA ALA A 394 15.72 -15.96 -6.00
C ALA A 394 14.43 -16.27 -5.22
N GLN A 395 13.75 -17.38 -5.50
CA GLN A 395 12.63 -17.85 -4.70
C GLN A 395 13.07 -18.14 -3.26
N GLN A 396 14.18 -18.84 -3.09
CA GLN A 396 14.73 -19.14 -1.77
C GLN A 396 15.12 -17.88 -1.00
N ALA A 397 15.74 -16.91 -1.67
CA ALA A 397 16.08 -15.61 -1.09
C ALA A 397 14.84 -14.82 -0.66
N ALA A 398 13.71 -15.00 -1.37
CA ALA A 398 12.40 -14.44 -1.00
C ALA A 398 11.67 -15.27 0.09
N GLY A 399 12.29 -16.33 0.64
CA GLY A 399 11.68 -17.20 1.64
C GLY A 399 10.65 -18.19 1.10
N ILE A 400 10.72 -18.50 -0.20
CA ILE A 400 9.78 -19.41 -0.87
C ILE A 400 10.46 -20.76 -1.08
N THR A 401 9.84 -21.81 -0.55
CA THR A 401 10.22 -23.21 -0.77
C THR A 401 9.16 -23.92 -1.64
N PRO A 402 9.44 -25.12 -2.17
CA PRO A 402 8.44 -25.91 -2.88
C PRO A 402 7.18 -26.24 -2.06
N GLY A 403 7.28 -26.29 -0.73
CA GLY A 403 6.15 -26.54 0.17
C GLY A 403 5.43 -25.28 0.65
N THR A 404 5.84 -24.09 0.21
CA THR A 404 5.27 -22.84 0.67
C THR A 404 3.86 -22.61 0.13
N VAL A 405 2.90 -22.36 1.03
CA VAL A 405 1.54 -21.93 0.70
C VAL A 405 1.28 -20.60 1.36
N ARG A 406 0.85 -19.59 0.61
CA ARG A 406 0.41 -18.30 1.15
C ARG A 406 -1.10 -18.34 1.38
N ILE A 407 -1.50 -17.92 2.57
CA ILE A 407 -2.89 -17.88 3.03
C ILE A 407 -3.26 -16.42 3.31
N SER A 408 -4.43 -16.00 2.86
CA SER A 408 -5.08 -14.74 3.22
C SER A 408 -6.39 -15.08 3.89
N VAL A 409 -6.44 -14.99 5.20
CA VAL A 409 -7.58 -15.41 6.00
C VAL A 409 -8.68 -14.35 5.96
N GLY A 410 -9.90 -14.78 5.63
CA GLY A 410 -11.09 -13.94 5.55
C GLY A 410 -11.80 -13.73 6.88
N ILE A 411 -13.08 -13.35 6.78
CA ILE A 411 -13.91 -13.00 7.95
C ILE A 411 -15.01 -14.02 8.23
N GLU A 412 -14.94 -15.21 7.65
CA GLU A 412 -15.86 -16.32 7.82
C GLU A 412 -15.88 -16.80 9.29
N ASN A 413 -16.77 -17.72 9.61
CA ASN A 413 -16.77 -18.37 10.92
C ASN A 413 -15.48 -19.17 11.11
N ILE A 414 -14.81 -18.98 12.25
CA ILE A 414 -13.50 -19.60 12.51
C ILE A 414 -13.55 -21.12 12.55
N ASP A 415 -14.61 -21.71 13.10
CA ASP A 415 -14.73 -23.15 13.21
C ASP A 415 -14.84 -23.81 11.82
N ASP A 416 -15.54 -23.15 10.88
CA ASP A 416 -15.64 -23.61 9.48
C ASP A 416 -14.26 -23.54 8.79
N LEU A 417 -13.49 -22.45 9.00
CA LEU A 417 -12.14 -22.32 8.45
C LEU A 417 -11.19 -23.40 8.98
N LEU A 418 -11.23 -23.67 10.29
CA LEU A 418 -10.39 -24.73 10.89
C LEU A 418 -10.79 -26.12 10.39
N ALA A 419 -12.09 -26.39 10.24
CA ALA A 419 -12.58 -27.66 9.71
C ALA A 419 -12.15 -27.86 8.26
N ASP A 420 -12.19 -26.79 7.42
CA ASP A 420 -11.74 -26.89 6.02
C ASP A 420 -10.23 -27.16 5.92
N LEU A 421 -9.43 -26.49 6.74
CA LEU A 421 -7.99 -26.74 6.81
C LEU A 421 -7.67 -28.17 7.26
N GLU A 422 -8.33 -28.66 8.31
CA GLU A 422 -8.12 -30.02 8.85
C GLU A 422 -8.48 -31.08 7.81
N GLN A 423 -9.64 -30.97 7.14
CA GLN A 423 -10.06 -31.95 6.13
C GLN A 423 -9.11 -31.96 4.93
N ALA A 424 -8.55 -30.80 4.51
CA ALA A 424 -7.60 -30.73 3.43
C ALA A 424 -6.23 -31.32 3.82
N LEU A 425 -5.74 -31.00 5.04
CA LEU A 425 -4.50 -31.55 5.58
C LEU A 425 -4.56 -33.06 5.80
N SER A 426 -5.73 -33.61 6.14
CA SER A 426 -5.90 -35.06 6.34
C SER A 426 -5.73 -35.88 5.05
N LYS A 427 -5.82 -35.23 3.89
CA LYS A 427 -5.74 -35.89 2.55
C LYS A 427 -4.33 -35.84 1.93
N ILE A 428 -3.36 -35.25 2.62
CA ILE A 428 -1.95 -35.16 2.17
C ILE A 428 -1.01 -35.96 3.04
#